data_ec75ad03a9eb7dd2f394aef093f2acfb
#
_entry.id   ec75ad03a9eb7dd2f394aef093f2acfb
#
_cell.length_a   1.000
_cell.length_b   1.000
_cell.length_c   1.000
_cell.angle_alpha   90.00
_cell.angle_beta   90.00
_cell.angle_gamma   90.00
#
_symmetry.space_group_name_H-M   'P 1'
#
loop_
_entity.id
_entity.type
_entity.pdbx_description
1 polymer ?
#
loop_
_entity_poly.entity_id
_entity_poly.type
_entity_poly.pdbx_seq_one_letter_code
_entity_poly.pdbx_strand_id
1 'polypeptide(L)'
;SFIQFDSGQYLVDQGAMTKLYDFEFSMIGDPLVDIATMGMRNSYEPLGAPLPELVRYYEEATGEPVNHDAVVFHVLQFSLLGTMQFTGTVGKPCPGDPHSVYLMFDLALRRSILLALSHLTGDALPELRPLEQRTGDNAPLLAKLVDTLGTLPVTGEAAETHKAQVAELIEWVQRADDHGADMVARNIADVSALLGRGFERWIDAAEALEAYILKAGPEEDAALIAVLATIEGRRLQLFGPTALGEAARHVVLPATRFD
;
A
#
# COMPACT_ATOMS: atom_id res chain seq x y z
N SER A 1 -0.77 24.77 -0.36
CA SER A 1 -0.47 23.43 0.11
C SER A 1 0.59 22.82 -0.80
N PHE A 2 1.68 22.39 -0.24
CA PHE A 2 2.70 21.62 -0.94
C PHE A 2 2.43 20.16 -0.61
N ILE A 3 1.77 19.45 -1.50
CA ILE A 3 1.55 18.03 -1.30
C ILE A 3 2.87 17.34 -1.54
N GLN A 4 3.66 17.20 -0.55
CA GLN A 4 4.76 16.26 -0.40
C GLN A 4 5.71 16.68 0.70
N PHE A 5 5.41 16.32 1.90
CA PHE A 5 6.41 16.39 2.94
C PHE A 5 6.72 14.99 3.45
N ASP A 6 7.81 14.44 2.94
CA ASP A 6 8.54 13.44 3.71
C ASP A 6 9.91 14.02 4.09
N SER A 7 10.59 13.31 4.97
CA SER A 7 11.92 13.69 5.43
C SER A 7 12.97 13.70 4.32
N GLY A 8 12.67 13.14 3.15
CA GLY A 8 13.53 13.06 1.99
C GLY A 8 13.43 14.23 1.02
N GLN A 9 12.46 15.16 1.19
CA GLN A 9 12.18 16.21 0.23
C GLN A 9 12.71 17.60 0.61
N TYR A 10 13.54 17.67 1.65
CA TYR A 10 14.22 18.90 2.03
C TYR A 10 15.68 18.65 2.39
N LEU A 11 16.51 19.64 2.13
CA LEU A 11 17.91 19.64 2.50
C LEU A 11 18.08 20.47 3.77
N VAL A 12 18.85 19.92 4.70
CA VAL A 12 19.20 20.59 5.96
C VAL A 12 20.70 20.86 5.97
N ASP A 13 21.08 22.09 6.31
CA ASP A 13 22.47 22.46 6.58
C ASP A 13 22.54 23.18 7.93
N GLN A 14 23.45 22.77 8.78
CA GLN A 14 23.66 23.32 10.13
C GLN A 14 22.38 23.45 10.98
N GLY A 15 21.44 22.48 10.82
CA GLY A 15 20.17 22.46 11.56
C GLY A 15 19.09 23.38 10.99
N ALA A 16 19.31 24.01 9.85
CA ALA A 16 18.33 24.82 9.15
C ALA A 16 17.94 24.19 7.81
N MET A 17 16.65 24.19 7.49
CA MET A 17 16.17 23.78 6.18
C MET A 17 16.60 24.81 5.13
N THR A 18 17.35 24.35 4.11
CA THR A 18 17.95 25.22 3.10
C THR A 18 17.25 25.12 1.76
N LYS A 19 16.67 23.99 1.42
CA LYS A 19 15.94 23.75 0.15
C LYS A 19 14.81 22.77 0.35
N LEU A 20 13.73 22.99 -0.40
CA LEU A 20 12.68 22.03 -0.71
C LEU A 20 12.81 21.63 -2.17
N TYR A 21 12.49 20.39 -2.51
CA TYR A 21 12.49 19.89 -3.89
C TYR A 21 11.37 18.85 -4.05
N ASP A 22 11.20 18.36 -5.28
CA ASP A 22 10.22 17.31 -5.59
C ASP A 22 8.77 17.83 -5.56
N PHE A 23 8.49 18.87 -6.36
CA PHE A 23 7.20 19.58 -6.37
C PHE A 23 6.20 19.06 -7.40
N GLU A 24 6.41 17.89 -7.99
CA GLU A 24 5.56 17.40 -9.09
C GLU A 24 4.10 17.14 -8.69
N PHE A 25 3.83 16.91 -7.40
CA PHE A 25 2.46 16.77 -6.88
C PHE A 25 1.95 18.04 -6.18
N SER A 26 2.71 19.12 -6.20
CA SER A 26 2.31 20.36 -5.54
C SER A 26 1.03 20.91 -6.14
N MET A 27 0.09 21.31 -5.29
CA MET A 27 -1.16 21.94 -5.70
C MET A 27 -1.59 23.03 -4.73
N ILE A 28 -2.47 23.90 -5.19
CA ILE A 28 -3.18 24.84 -4.32
C ILE A 28 -4.41 24.11 -3.81
N GLY A 29 -4.50 23.87 -2.49
CA GLY A 29 -5.58 23.11 -1.89
C GLY A 29 -5.57 23.19 -0.37
N ASP A 30 -6.27 22.27 0.26
CA ASP A 30 -6.35 22.12 1.72
C ASP A 30 -4.95 21.80 2.29
N PRO A 31 -4.43 22.58 3.25
CA PRO A 31 -3.13 22.30 3.87
C PRO A 31 -3.09 20.97 4.65
N LEU A 32 -4.24 20.40 5.06
CA LEU A 32 -4.30 19.12 5.75
C LEU A 32 -3.84 17.94 4.87
N VAL A 33 -3.73 18.12 3.54
CA VAL A 33 -3.12 17.14 2.65
C VAL A 33 -1.66 16.89 3.02
N ASP A 34 -0.90 17.92 3.42
CA ASP A 34 0.50 17.75 3.84
C ASP A 34 0.59 16.88 5.10
N ILE A 35 -0.30 17.10 6.07
CA ILE A 35 -0.39 16.27 7.29
C ILE A 35 -0.77 14.82 6.94
N ALA A 36 -1.71 14.64 6.01
CA ALA A 36 -2.16 13.32 5.58
C ALA A 36 -1.03 12.53 4.91
N THR A 37 -0.30 13.17 3.98
CA THR A 37 0.81 12.52 3.26
C THR A 37 1.99 12.21 4.17
N MET A 38 2.36 13.14 5.07
CA MET A 38 3.38 12.89 6.10
C MET A 38 3.00 11.69 6.98
N GLY A 39 1.77 11.68 7.49
CA GLY A 39 1.29 10.61 8.37
C GLY A 39 1.22 9.26 7.68
N MET A 40 0.78 9.21 6.42
CA MET A 40 0.76 8.00 5.62
C MET A 40 2.18 7.45 5.40
N ARG A 41 3.13 8.31 5.05
CA ARG A 41 4.52 7.92 4.81
C ARG A 41 5.26 7.48 6.08
N ASN A 42 4.85 7.95 7.24
CA ASN A 42 5.46 7.56 8.51
C ASN A 42 5.44 6.05 8.77
N SER A 43 4.56 5.30 8.10
CA SER A 43 4.53 3.84 8.19
C SER A 43 5.77 3.16 7.60
N TYR A 44 6.47 3.80 6.66
CA TYR A 44 7.63 3.25 5.96
C TYR A 44 8.82 4.22 5.88
N GLU A 45 8.62 5.51 6.18
CA GLU A 45 9.66 6.53 6.25
C GLU A 45 9.48 7.36 7.53
N PRO A 46 10.28 7.11 8.56
CA PRO A 46 10.13 7.82 9.84
C PRO A 46 10.28 9.33 9.70
N LEU A 47 9.33 10.09 10.23
CA LEU A 47 9.32 11.56 10.17
C LEU A 47 10.37 12.24 11.07
N GLY A 48 11.02 11.48 11.96
CA GLY A 48 11.96 12.03 12.94
C GLY A 48 11.29 12.60 14.21
N ALA A 49 9.96 12.79 14.18
CA ALA A 49 9.14 13.13 15.34
C ALA A 49 7.76 12.45 15.23
N PRO A 50 7.05 12.20 16.35
CA PRO A 50 5.68 11.70 16.31
C PRO A 50 4.75 12.68 15.58
N LEU A 51 3.89 12.17 14.72
CA LEU A 51 2.94 13.01 13.97
C LEU A 51 2.08 13.93 14.86
N PRO A 52 1.56 13.49 16.03
CA PRO A 52 0.81 14.37 16.93
C PRO A 52 1.61 15.59 17.41
N GLU A 53 2.93 15.48 17.57
CA GLU A 53 3.77 16.62 17.89
C GLU A 53 3.89 17.61 16.74
N LEU A 54 4.05 17.10 15.51
CA LEU A 54 4.07 17.94 14.31
C LEU A 54 2.71 18.63 14.08
N VAL A 55 1.60 17.93 14.32
CA VAL A 55 0.24 18.49 14.28
C VAL A 55 0.12 19.63 15.30
N ARG A 56 0.60 19.45 16.54
CA ARG A 56 0.56 20.52 17.56
C ARG A 56 1.32 21.76 17.09
N TYR A 57 2.52 21.61 16.52
CA TYR A 57 3.25 22.76 15.96
C TYR A 57 2.51 23.43 14.82
N TYR A 58 1.85 22.67 13.97
CA TYR A 58 1.01 23.22 12.89
C TYR A 58 -0.14 24.05 13.45
N GLU A 59 -0.86 23.53 14.44
CA GLU A 59 -1.97 24.24 15.10
C GLU A 59 -1.52 25.51 15.81
N GLU A 60 -0.36 25.47 16.51
CA GLU A 60 0.23 26.65 17.15
C GLU A 60 0.61 27.72 16.12
N ALA A 61 1.11 27.32 14.95
CA ALA A 61 1.55 28.24 13.89
C ALA A 61 0.38 28.85 13.12
N THR A 62 -0.70 28.10 12.91
CA THR A 62 -1.86 28.54 12.11
C THR A 62 -2.99 29.13 12.95
N GLY A 63 -3.08 28.73 14.20
CA GLY A 63 -4.23 29.04 15.08
C GLY A 63 -5.47 28.19 14.79
N GLU A 64 -5.39 27.21 13.88
CA GLU A 64 -6.52 26.38 13.45
C GLU A 64 -6.34 24.94 13.92
N PRO A 65 -7.38 24.30 14.50
CA PRO A 65 -7.30 22.91 14.93
C PRO A 65 -7.32 21.97 13.71
N VAL A 66 -6.51 20.92 13.76
CA VAL A 66 -6.50 19.87 12.73
C VAL A 66 -7.71 18.95 12.90
N ASN A 67 -8.54 18.87 11.86
CA ASN A 67 -9.65 17.93 11.78
C ASN A 67 -9.13 16.56 11.33
N HIS A 68 -9.26 15.55 12.21
CA HIS A 68 -8.78 14.20 11.95
C HIS A 68 -9.47 13.54 10.75
N ASP A 69 -10.81 13.67 10.64
CA ASP A 69 -11.55 13.05 9.53
C ASP A 69 -11.18 13.67 8.18
N ALA A 70 -10.89 14.98 8.16
CA ALA A 70 -10.37 15.63 6.97
C ALA A 70 -8.98 15.10 6.60
N VAL A 71 -8.10 14.84 7.57
CA VAL A 71 -6.81 14.19 7.32
C VAL A 71 -7.01 12.78 6.74
N VAL A 72 -7.91 11.98 7.32
CA VAL A 72 -8.22 10.63 6.80
C VAL A 72 -8.83 10.68 5.40
N PHE A 73 -9.71 11.66 5.12
CA PHE A 73 -10.23 11.88 3.77
C PHE A 73 -9.10 12.19 2.76
N HIS A 74 -8.13 13.00 3.14
CA HIS A 74 -6.98 13.29 2.27
C HIS A 74 -6.04 12.10 2.12
N VAL A 75 -5.90 11.23 3.14
CA VAL A 75 -5.21 9.93 3.00
C VAL A 75 -5.89 9.08 1.93
N LEU A 76 -7.24 8.99 1.96
CA LEU A 76 -8.02 8.28 0.95
C LEU A 76 -7.76 8.85 -0.45
N GLN A 77 -7.86 10.17 -0.59
CA GLN A 77 -7.71 10.87 -1.85
C GLN A 77 -6.32 10.67 -2.47
N PHE A 78 -5.26 10.86 -1.67
CA PHE A 78 -3.87 10.68 -2.11
C PHE A 78 -3.57 9.22 -2.42
N SER A 79 -4.07 8.28 -1.62
CA SER A 79 -3.88 6.85 -1.83
C SER A 79 -4.56 6.38 -3.13
N LEU A 80 -5.74 6.90 -3.46
CA LEU A 80 -6.40 6.63 -4.76
C LEU A 80 -5.55 7.11 -5.93
N LEU A 81 -5.03 8.34 -5.87
CA LEU A 81 -4.16 8.90 -6.91
C LEU A 81 -2.89 8.05 -7.10
N GLY A 82 -2.22 7.72 -6.00
CA GLY A 82 -1.02 6.88 -6.02
C GLY A 82 -1.31 5.46 -6.54
N THR A 83 -2.43 4.85 -6.15
CA THR A 83 -2.83 3.53 -6.67
C THR A 83 -3.04 3.57 -8.18
N MET A 84 -3.66 4.60 -8.74
CA MET A 84 -3.81 4.75 -10.19
C MET A 84 -2.46 4.80 -10.91
N GLN A 85 -1.46 5.46 -10.32
CA GLN A 85 -0.11 5.54 -10.85
C GLN A 85 0.61 4.20 -10.77
N PHE A 86 0.65 3.57 -9.58
CA PHE A 86 1.41 2.35 -9.35
C PHE A 86 0.80 1.10 -9.99
N THR A 87 -0.53 0.99 -10.07
CA THR A 87 -1.18 -0.14 -10.77
C THR A 87 -0.70 -0.28 -12.21
N GLY A 88 -0.57 0.83 -12.93
CA GLY A 88 -0.03 0.84 -14.29
C GLY A 88 1.42 0.38 -14.37
N THR A 89 2.25 0.82 -13.43
CA THR A 89 3.68 0.47 -13.33
C THR A 89 3.87 -0.99 -12.94
N VAL A 90 3.14 -1.45 -11.93
CA VAL A 90 3.19 -2.87 -11.48
C VAL A 90 2.75 -3.82 -12.58
N GLY A 91 1.74 -3.43 -13.38
CA GLY A 91 1.24 -4.24 -14.49
C GLY A 91 2.17 -4.31 -15.72
N LYS A 92 3.18 -3.44 -15.80
CA LYS A 92 4.11 -3.34 -16.94
C LYS A 92 5.55 -3.14 -16.47
N PRO A 93 6.16 -4.17 -15.85
CA PRO A 93 7.53 -4.06 -15.34
C PRO A 93 8.53 -3.80 -16.48
N CYS A 94 9.48 -2.90 -16.25
CA CYS A 94 10.56 -2.60 -17.14
C CYS A 94 11.90 -3.08 -16.58
N PRO A 95 12.89 -3.44 -17.44
CA PRO A 95 14.20 -3.80 -16.96
C PRO A 95 14.86 -2.69 -16.15
N GLY A 96 15.32 -3.03 -14.94
CA GLY A 96 15.97 -2.07 -14.03
C GLY A 96 15.02 -1.32 -13.08
N ASP A 97 13.70 -1.54 -13.19
CA ASP A 97 12.75 -0.97 -12.26
C ASP A 97 12.96 -1.50 -10.84
N PRO A 98 12.80 -0.68 -9.80
CA PRO A 98 12.69 -1.12 -8.41
C PRO A 98 11.30 -1.74 -8.16
N HIS A 99 10.98 -2.82 -8.88
CA HIS A 99 9.62 -3.34 -9.02
C HIS A 99 9.03 -3.85 -7.69
N SER A 100 9.86 -4.42 -6.80
CA SER A 100 9.41 -4.82 -5.45
C SER A 100 8.94 -3.62 -4.64
N VAL A 101 9.59 -2.46 -4.80
CA VAL A 101 9.19 -1.20 -4.14
C VAL A 101 7.87 -0.69 -4.72
N TYR A 102 7.70 -0.74 -6.04
CA TYR A 102 6.42 -0.35 -6.67
C TYR A 102 5.26 -1.25 -6.23
N LEU A 103 5.50 -2.55 -6.11
CA LEU A 103 4.53 -3.50 -5.61
C LEU A 103 4.17 -3.23 -4.14
N MET A 104 5.18 -2.90 -3.32
CA MET A 104 4.96 -2.48 -1.94
C MET A 104 4.08 -1.23 -1.86
N PHE A 105 4.38 -0.19 -2.65
CA PHE A 105 3.57 1.04 -2.68
C PHE A 105 2.13 0.76 -3.15
N ASP A 106 1.92 -0.02 -4.22
CA ASP A 106 0.58 -0.37 -4.69
C ASP A 106 -0.25 -1.01 -3.57
N LEU A 107 0.31 -1.97 -2.86
CA LEU A 107 -0.40 -2.68 -1.78
C LEU A 107 -0.56 -1.83 -0.51
N ALA A 108 0.43 -1.02 -0.15
CA ALA A 108 0.35 -0.10 0.99
C ALA A 108 -0.74 0.96 0.77
N LEU A 109 -0.82 1.53 -0.43
CA LEU A 109 -1.83 2.51 -0.79
C LEU A 109 -3.24 1.90 -0.81
N ARG A 110 -3.41 0.69 -1.36
CA ARG A 110 -4.69 -0.04 -1.32
C ARG A 110 -5.14 -0.32 0.11
N ARG A 111 -4.21 -0.70 0.98
CA ARG A 111 -4.50 -0.85 2.42
C ARG A 111 -4.91 0.49 3.04
N SER A 112 -4.22 1.58 2.73
CA SER A 112 -4.58 2.93 3.22
C SER A 112 -5.98 3.35 2.79
N ILE A 113 -6.38 3.06 1.53
CA ILE A 113 -7.74 3.30 1.04
C ILE A 113 -8.76 2.57 1.90
N LEU A 114 -8.56 1.27 2.14
CA LEU A 114 -9.51 0.45 2.89
C LEU A 114 -9.60 0.86 4.36
N LEU A 115 -8.46 1.22 4.99
CA LEU A 115 -8.45 1.76 6.35
C LEU A 115 -9.18 3.10 6.43
N ALA A 116 -8.97 3.99 5.46
CA ALA A 116 -9.63 5.28 5.42
C ALA A 116 -11.16 5.14 5.20
N LEU A 117 -11.58 4.27 4.27
CA LEU A 117 -13.00 3.97 4.06
C LEU A 117 -13.62 3.40 5.34
N SER A 118 -12.98 2.40 5.96
CA SER A 118 -13.43 1.81 7.23
C SER A 118 -13.63 2.86 8.33
N HIS A 119 -12.69 3.82 8.47
CA HIS A 119 -12.81 4.90 9.43
C HIS A 119 -13.98 5.85 9.10
N LEU A 120 -14.09 6.28 7.85
CA LEU A 120 -15.07 7.28 7.41
C LEU A 120 -16.51 6.73 7.40
N THR A 121 -16.69 5.44 7.13
CA THR A 121 -18.01 4.78 7.14
C THR A 121 -18.37 4.19 8.52
N GLY A 122 -17.37 3.94 9.36
CA GLY A 122 -17.56 3.25 10.65
C GLY A 122 -17.61 1.70 10.51
N ASP A 123 -17.39 1.16 9.31
CA ASP A 123 -17.43 -0.28 9.05
C ASP A 123 -16.09 -0.94 9.38
N ALA A 124 -16.09 -1.96 10.23
CA ALA A 124 -14.87 -2.67 10.60
C ALA A 124 -14.35 -3.53 9.45
N LEU A 125 -13.01 -3.51 9.23
CA LEU A 125 -12.38 -4.41 8.28
C LEU A 125 -12.41 -5.86 8.81
N PRO A 126 -12.61 -6.85 7.92
CA PRO A 126 -12.65 -8.25 8.32
C PRO A 126 -11.28 -8.74 8.78
N GLU A 127 -11.27 -9.67 9.74
CA GLU A 127 -10.08 -10.40 10.11
C GLU A 127 -9.69 -11.37 9.00
N LEU A 128 -8.43 -11.34 8.59
CA LEU A 128 -7.92 -12.16 7.50
C LEU A 128 -7.52 -13.54 7.99
N ARG A 129 -8.03 -14.57 7.33
CA ARG A 129 -7.52 -15.94 7.52
C ARG A 129 -6.20 -16.09 6.77
N PRO A 130 -5.19 -16.73 7.38
CA PRO A 130 -3.96 -17.07 6.68
C PRO A 130 -4.25 -17.88 5.41
N LEU A 131 -3.41 -17.68 4.38
CA LEU A 131 -3.44 -18.52 3.19
C LEU A 131 -3.00 -19.96 3.56
N GLU A 132 -3.59 -20.95 2.91
CA GLU A 132 -3.15 -22.35 3.11
C GLU A 132 -1.73 -22.52 2.60
N GLN A 133 -0.89 -23.15 3.43
CA GLN A 133 0.49 -23.42 3.05
C GLN A 133 0.54 -24.63 2.14
N ARG A 134 1.05 -24.45 0.93
CA ARG A 134 1.30 -25.49 -0.07
C ARG A 134 2.71 -25.30 -0.61
N THR A 135 3.24 -26.30 -1.24
CA THR A 135 4.48 -26.17 -2.03
C THR A 135 4.07 -26.07 -3.48
N GLY A 136 4.44 -24.97 -4.13
CA GLY A 136 4.17 -24.75 -5.54
C GLY A 136 5.01 -25.65 -6.44
N ASP A 137 4.57 -25.86 -7.66
CA ASP A 137 5.23 -26.75 -8.62
C ASP A 137 6.62 -26.21 -9.04
N ASN A 138 6.83 -24.89 -8.96
CA ASN A 138 8.08 -24.22 -9.32
C ASN A 138 9.04 -24.00 -8.14
N ALA A 139 8.69 -24.41 -6.92
CA ALA A 139 9.49 -24.17 -5.73
C ALA A 139 10.97 -24.55 -5.86
N PRO A 140 11.37 -25.71 -6.46
CA PRO A 140 12.79 -26.04 -6.63
C PRO A 140 13.54 -25.10 -7.57
N LEU A 141 12.86 -24.58 -8.61
CA LEU A 141 13.46 -23.65 -9.58
C LEU A 141 13.61 -22.26 -8.97
N LEU A 142 12.60 -21.81 -8.21
CA LEU A 142 12.63 -20.51 -7.53
C LEU A 142 13.72 -20.50 -6.44
N ALA A 143 13.84 -21.57 -5.65
CA ALA A 143 14.94 -21.74 -4.69
C ALA A 143 16.31 -21.65 -5.39
N LYS A 144 16.46 -22.32 -6.55
CA LYS A 144 17.69 -22.25 -7.35
C LYS A 144 17.99 -20.83 -7.84
N LEU A 145 16.96 -20.05 -8.20
CA LEU A 145 17.14 -18.64 -8.60
C LEU A 145 17.65 -17.78 -7.45
N VAL A 146 17.09 -17.94 -6.24
CA VAL A 146 17.55 -17.24 -5.03
C VAL A 146 19.01 -17.58 -4.73
N ASP A 147 19.37 -18.88 -4.71
CA ASP A 147 20.74 -19.33 -4.48
C ASP A 147 21.71 -18.74 -5.50
N THR A 148 21.32 -18.78 -6.78
CA THR A 148 22.15 -18.26 -7.86
C THR A 148 22.34 -16.75 -7.71
N LEU A 149 21.28 -16.00 -7.45
CA LEU A 149 21.34 -14.56 -7.22
C LEU A 149 22.27 -14.24 -6.04
N GLY A 150 22.19 -15.02 -4.96
CA GLY A 150 23.08 -14.89 -3.80
C GLY A 150 24.57 -14.96 -4.14
N THR A 151 24.93 -15.79 -5.12
CA THR A 151 26.33 -15.97 -5.56
C THR A 151 26.84 -14.94 -6.57
N LEU A 152 25.94 -14.12 -7.17
CA LEU A 152 26.36 -13.11 -8.14
C LEU A 152 27.18 -12.01 -7.45
N PRO A 153 28.43 -11.76 -7.91
CA PRO A 153 29.22 -10.67 -7.38
C PRO A 153 28.63 -9.34 -7.88
N VAL A 154 28.36 -8.44 -6.96
CA VAL A 154 27.96 -7.07 -7.26
C VAL A 154 28.86 -6.12 -6.49
N THR A 155 29.03 -4.90 -6.97
CA THR A 155 29.87 -3.88 -6.33
C THR A 155 29.14 -2.55 -6.29
N GLY A 156 29.15 -1.92 -5.12
CA GLY A 156 28.50 -0.63 -4.88
C GLY A 156 27.08 -0.77 -4.33
N GLU A 157 26.69 0.20 -3.51
CA GLU A 157 25.45 0.22 -2.77
C GLU A 157 24.19 0.08 -3.65
N ALA A 158 24.16 0.80 -4.79
CA ALA A 158 23.04 0.72 -5.72
C ALA A 158 22.85 -0.68 -6.31
N ALA A 159 23.95 -1.39 -6.62
CA ALA A 159 23.89 -2.75 -7.15
C ALA A 159 23.47 -3.76 -6.07
N GLU A 160 23.93 -3.60 -4.83
CA GLU A 160 23.50 -4.43 -3.70
C GLU A 160 22.00 -4.21 -3.41
N THR A 161 21.54 -2.97 -3.41
CA THR A 161 20.11 -2.64 -3.25
C THR A 161 19.27 -3.28 -4.34
N HIS A 162 19.69 -3.16 -5.61
CA HIS A 162 18.96 -3.78 -6.72
C HIS A 162 18.94 -5.31 -6.61
N LYS A 163 20.04 -5.94 -6.22
CA LYS A 163 20.10 -7.38 -5.97
C LYS A 163 19.11 -7.81 -4.87
N ALA A 164 19.02 -7.05 -3.78
CA ALA A 164 18.05 -7.31 -2.72
C ALA A 164 16.60 -7.20 -3.21
N GLN A 165 16.27 -6.18 -4.00
CA GLN A 165 14.94 -6.00 -4.60
C GLN A 165 14.57 -7.15 -5.54
N VAL A 166 15.53 -7.67 -6.32
CA VAL A 166 15.28 -8.85 -7.17
C VAL A 166 15.02 -10.10 -6.32
N ALA A 167 15.74 -10.28 -5.21
CA ALA A 167 15.47 -11.38 -4.28
C ALA A 167 14.05 -11.32 -3.71
N GLU A 168 13.59 -10.15 -3.29
CA GLU A 168 12.22 -9.94 -2.81
C GLU A 168 11.16 -10.26 -3.87
N LEU A 169 11.41 -9.92 -5.14
CA LEU A 169 10.51 -10.30 -6.24
C LEU A 169 10.44 -11.81 -6.43
N ILE A 170 11.56 -12.52 -6.33
CA ILE A 170 11.58 -13.98 -6.43
C ILE A 170 10.79 -14.59 -5.26
N GLU A 171 10.95 -14.09 -4.06
CA GLU A 171 10.16 -14.53 -2.90
C GLU A 171 8.66 -14.27 -3.08
N TRP A 172 8.29 -13.11 -3.63
CA TRP A 172 6.89 -12.83 -3.98
C TRP A 172 6.34 -13.86 -4.98
N VAL A 173 7.09 -14.15 -6.05
CA VAL A 173 6.68 -15.14 -7.06
C VAL A 173 6.56 -16.53 -6.45
N GLN A 174 7.49 -16.92 -5.57
CA GLN A 174 7.42 -18.20 -4.86
C GLN A 174 6.14 -18.29 -4.01
N ARG A 175 5.82 -17.26 -3.23
CA ARG A 175 4.59 -17.26 -2.42
C ARG A 175 3.34 -17.23 -3.30
N ALA A 176 3.40 -16.59 -4.46
CA ALA A 176 2.32 -16.63 -5.44
C ALA A 176 2.15 -18.03 -6.05
N ASP A 177 3.24 -18.77 -6.27
CA ASP A 177 3.21 -20.19 -6.70
C ASP A 177 2.65 -21.09 -5.59
N ASP A 178 3.06 -20.87 -4.35
CA ASP A 178 2.62 -21.65 -3.17
C ASP A 178 1.14 -21.43 -2.81
N HIS A 179 0.65 -20.20 -2.92
CA HIS A 179 -0.65 -19.78 -2.35
C HIS A 179 -1.66 -19.25 -3.37
N GLY A 180 -1.21 -18.91 -4.59
CA GLY A 180 -2.03 -18.18 -5.56
C GLY A 180 -3.31 -18.91 -5.96
N ALA A 181 -3.26 -20.24 -6.12
CA ALA A 181 -4.44 -21.03 -6.47
C ALA A 181 -5.52 -20.98 -5.36
N ASP A 182 -5.13 -21.11 -4.08
CA ASP A 182 -6.04 -20.98 -2.95
C ASP A 182 -6.61 -19.57 -2.86
N MET A 183 -5.75 -18.55 -3.00
CA MET A 183 -6.15 -17.14 -3.01
C MET A 183 -7.19 -16.86 -4.09
N VAL A 184 -6.96 -17.31 -5.32
CA VAL A 184 -7.88 -17.11 -6.45
C VAL A 184 -9.22 -17.81 -6.19
N ALA A 185 -9.20 -19.06 -5.72
CA ALA A 185 -10.42 -19.80 -5.40
C ALA A 185 -11.26 -19.09 -4.32
N ARG A 186 -10.62 -18.60 -3.26
CA ARG A 186 -11.32 -17.83 -2.20
C ARG A 186 -11.85 -16.49 -2.70
N ASN A 187 -11.10 -15.77 -3.53
CA ASN A 187 -11.55 -14.51 -4.12
C ASN A 187 -12.81 -14.74 -5.00
N ILE A 188 -12.81 -15.79 -5.81
CA ILE A 188 -13.98 -16.17 -6.61
C ILE A 188 -15.17 -16.49 -5.69
N ALA A 189 -14.95 -17.25 -4.62
CA ALA A 189 -16.01 -17.62 -3.68
C ALA A 189 -16.63 -16.39 -3.00
N ASP A 190 -15.80 -15.44 -2.54
CA ASP A 190 -16.26 -14.21 -1.88
C ASP A 190 -17.06 -13.32 -2.82
N VAL A 191 -16.58 -13.11 -4.06
CA VAL A 191 -17.31 -12.33 -5.07
C VAL A 191 -18.60 -13.05 -5.48
N SER A 192 -18.58 -14.38 -5.60
CA SER A 192 -19.77 -15.17 -5.90
C SER A 192 -20.83 -15.04 -4.79
N ALA A 193 -20.41 -15.06 -3.54
CA ALA A 193 -21.30 -14.87 -2.39
C ALA A 193 -21.92 -13.45 -2.38
N LEU A 194 -21.11 -12.42 -2.63
CA LEU A 194 -21.56 -11.03 -2.68
C LEU A 194 -22.59 -10.83 -3.81
N LEU A 195 -22.31 -11.35 -5.02
CA LEU A 195 -23.13 -11.12 -6.21
C LEU A 195 -24.28 -12.15 -6.38
N GLY A 196 -24.37 -13.16 -5.51
CA GLY A 196 -25.40 -14.20 -5.56
C GLY A 196 -25.33 -15.09 -6.82
N ARG A 197 -24.17 -15.19 -7.47
CA ARG A 197 -23.94 -16.03 -8.66
C ARG A 197 -22.54 -16.61 -8.70
N GLY A 198 -22.39 -17.82 -9.26
CA GLY A 198 -21.09 -18.48 -9.40
C GLY A 198 -20.25 -17.99 -10.55
N PHE A 199 -18.92 -18.10 -10.39
CA PHE A 199 -17.91 -17.82 -11.42
C PHE A 199 -16.89 -18.96 -11.44
N GLU A 200 -16.37 -19.29 -12.64
CA GLU A 200 -15.33 -20.30 -12.82
C GLU A 200 -13.93 -19.66 -12.88
N ARG A 201 -13.82 -18.44 -13.39
CA ARG A 201 -12.56 -17.72 -13.56
C ARG A 201 -12.56 -16.42 -12.78
N TRP A 202 -11.40 -16.10 -12.24
CA TRP A 202 -11.20 -14.84 -11.51
C TRP A 202 -11.51 -13.60 -12.36
N ILE A 203 -11.11 -13.61 -13.64
CA ILE A 203 -11.34 -12.45 -14.50
C ILE A 203 -12.83 -12.14 -14.66
N ASP A 204 -13.67 -13.16 -14.80
CA ASP A 204 -15.13 -12.98 -14.95
C ASP A 204 -15.75 -12.47 -13.63
N ALA A 205 -15.24 -12.95 -12.48
CA ALA A 205 -15.66 -12.48 -11.15
C ALA A 205 -15.24 -11.02 -10.92
N ALA A 206 -14.01 -10.64 -11.28
CA ALA A 206 -13.47 -9.30 -11.12
C ALA A 206 -14.23 -8.28 -11.99
N GLU A 207 -14.49 -8.59 -13.28
CA GLU A 207 -15.30 -7.73 -14.16
C GLU A 207 -16.72 -7.55 -13.63
N ALA A 208 -17.31 -8.62 -13.08
CA ALA A 208 -18.64 -8.55 -12.49
C ALA A 208 -18.67 -7.71 -11.21
N LEU A 209 -17.63 -7.80 -10.38
CA LEU A 209 -17.47 -6.98 -9.18
C LEU A 209 -17.34 -5.51 -9.55
N GLU A 210 -16.48 -5.17 -10.53
CA GLU A 210 -16.35 -3.80 -11.04
C GLU A 210 -17.68 -3.24 -11.53
N ALA A 211 -18.38 -4.01 -12.35
CA ALA A 211 -19.70 -3.61 -12.87
C ALA A 211 -20.75 -3.43 -11.75
N TYR A 212 -20.62 -4.14 -10.64
CA TYR A 212 -21.46 -3.99 -9.46
C TYR A 212 -21.10 -2.72 -8.70
N ILE A 213 -19.81 -2.48 -8.39
CA ILE A 213 -19.34 -1.28 -7.70
C ILE A 213 -19.81 0.00 -8.38
N LEU A 214 -19.76 0.05 -9.73
CA LEU A 214 -20.19 1.22 -10.51
C LEU A 214 -21.70 1.55 -10.39
N LYS A 215 -22.50 0.66 -9.80
CA LYS A 215 -23.96 0.80 -9.65
C LYS A 215 -24.43 0.72 -8.22
N ALA A 216 -23.54 0.32 -7.31
CA ALA A 216 -23.84 0.15 -5.90
C ALA A 216 -24.23 1.47 -5.26
N GLY A 217 -25.15 1.42 -4.30
CA GLY A 217 -25.51 2.52 -3.45
C GLY A 217 -24.80 2.44 -2.09
N PRO A 218 -24.96 3.46 -1.24
CA PRO A 218 -24.32 3.49 0.08
C PRO A 218 -24.69 2.30 0.99
N GLU A 219 -25.82 1.67 0.75
CA GLU A 219 -26.27 0.49 1.50
C GLU A 219 -25.41 -0.75 1.26
N GLU A 220 -24.65 -0.78 0.16
CA GLU A 220 -23.72 -1.87 -0.17
C GLU A 220 -22.28 -1.61 0.30
N ASP A 221 -21.96 -0.41 0.78
CA ASP A 221 -20.59 -0.01 1.12
C ASP A 221 -19.91 -0.96 2.11
N ALA A 222 -20.59 -1.34 3.19
CA ALA A 222 -20.03 -2.26 4.19
C ALA A 222 -19.63 -3.61 3.58
N ALA A 223 -20.48 -4.19 2.72
CA ALA A 223 -20.22 -5.46 2.06
C ALA A 223 -19.09 -5.35 1.02
N LEU A 224 -19.04 -4.26 0.27
CA LEU A 224 -17.99 -3.97 -0.71
C LEU A 224 -16.64 -3.75 -0.02
N ILE A 225 -16.58 -2.94 1.03
CA ILE A 225 -15.36 -2.71 1.82
C ILE A 225 -14.84 -4.05 2.36
N ALA A 226 -15.71 -4.89 2.92
CA ALA A 226 -15.32 -6.18 3.47
C ALA A 226 -14.73 -7.12 2.40
N VAL A 227 -15.36 -7.23 1.23
CA VAL A 227 -14.87 -8.10 0.13
C VAL A 227 -13.55 -7.55 -0.43
N LEU A 228 -13.46 -6.25 -0.70
CA LEU A 228 -12.23 -5.63 -1.22
C LEU A 228 -11.09 -5.76 -0.22
N ALA A 229 -11.34 -5.51 1.08
CA ALA A 229 -10.34 -5.67 2.13
C ALA A 229 -9.82 -7.11 2.23
N THR A 230 -10.71 -8.09 2.02
CA THR A 230 -10.35 -9.51 2.04
C THR A 230 -9.47 -9.86 0.83
N ILE A 231 -9.82 -9.40 -0.37
CA ILE A 231 -9.06 -9.63 -1.61
C ILE A 231 -7.66 -9.01 -1.51
N GLU A 232 -7.58 -7.72 -1.19
CA GLU A 232 -6.30 -7.02 -1.10
C GLU A 232 -5.45 -7.50 0.08
N GLY A 233 -6.08 -7.86 1.19
CA GLY A 233 -5.39 -8.44 2.33
C GLY A 233 -4.74 -9.80 2.01
N ARG A 234 -5.36 -10.65 1.18
CA ARG A 234 -4.72 -11.89 0.68
C ARG A 234 -3.52 -11.59 -0.21
N ARG A 235 -3.62 -10.59 -1.09
CA ARG A 235 -2.46 -10.15 -1.89
C ARG A 235 -1.31 -9.70 -1.00
N LEU A 236 -1.62 -8.97 0.06
CA LEU A 236 -0.63 -8.50 1.02
C LEU A 236 0.07 -9.66 1.76
N GLN A 237 -0.61 -10.80 1.98
CA GLN A 237 -0.01 -12.00 2.56
C GLN A 237 1.03 -12.67 1.65
N LEU A 238 1.06 -12.35 0.35
CA LEU A 238 2.10 -12.82 -0.57
C LEU A 238 3.46 -12.15 -0.34
N PHE A 239 3.52 -11.01 0.33
CA PHE A 239 4.80 -10.51 0.82
C PHE A 239 5.34 -11.41 1.91
N GLY A 240 6.62 -11.76 1.80
CA GLY A 240 7.36 -12.46 2.85
C GLY A 240 7.63 -11.57 4.07
N PRO A 241 8.33 -12.08 5.08
CA PRO A 241 8.79 -11.31 6.23
C PRO A 241 10.01 -10.44 5.85
N THR A 242 9.87 -9.62 4.81
CA THR A 242 10.86 -8.69 4.30
C THR A 242 10.56 -7.28 4.82
N ALA A 243 11.53 -6.38 4.75
CA ALA A 243 11.33 -4.98 5.16
C ALA A 243 10.18 -4.32 4.38
N LEU A 244 10.07 -4.57 3.07
CA LEU A 244 8.97 -4.04 2.25
C LEU A 244 7.63 -4.68 2.62
N GLY A 245 7.59 -5.99 2.88
CA GLY A 245 6.39 -6.69 3.32
C GLY A 245 5.90 -6.21 4.68
N GLU A 246 6.79 -5.98 5.62
CA GLU A 246 6.46 -5.39 6.92
C GLU A 246 5.94 -3.96 6.76
N ALA A 247 6.60 -3.13 5.96
CA ALA A 247 6.14 -1.77 5.67
C ALA A 247 4.71 -1.74 5.15
N ALA A 248 4.39 -2.58 4.14
CA ALA A 248 3.04 -2.65 3.57
C ALA A 248 2.00 -3.18 4.56
N ARG A 249 2.34 -4.19 5.39
CA ARG A 249 1.42 -4.78 6.38
C ARG A 249 1.12 -3.86 7.56
N HIS A 250 2.09 -3.04 7.98
CA HIS A 250 1.98 -2.17 9.14
C HIS A 250 1.49 -0.76 8.81
N VAL A 251 1.03 -0.52 7.58
CA VAL A 251 0.33 0.72 7.26
C VAL A 251 -0.86 0.91 8.20
N VAL A 252 -0.90 2.06 8.85
CA VAL A 252 -1.99 2.49 9.73
C VAL A 252 -2.42 3.90 9.34
N LEU A 253 -3.62 4.29 9.78
CA LEU A 253 -4.05 5.67 9.61
C LEU A 253 -3.20 6.62 10.47
N PRO A 254 -2.93 7.85 9.99
CA PRO A 254 -2.19 8.84 10.75
C PRO A 254 -2.90 9.19 12.06
N ALA A 255 -2.27 9.00 13.20
CA ALA A 255 -2.75 9.51 14.48
C ALA A 255 -2.38 11.00 14.59
N THR A 256 -3.38 11.89 14.63
CA THR A 256 -3.18 13.34 14.75
C THR A 256 -3.16 13.81 16.21
N ARG A 257 -3.47 12.92 17.16
CA ARG A 257 -3.45 13.17 18.61
C ARG A 257 -2.71 12.04 19.32
N PHE A 258 -2.19 12.32 20.48
CA PHE A 258 -1.71 11.30 21.41
C PHE A 258 -2.92 10.66 22.10
N ASP A 259 -2.93 9.33 22.19
CA ASP A 259 -3.92 8.56 22.93
C ASP A 259 -3.69 8.68 24.44
#